data_66523af8f5a3176fb66f21e0aa7d51a1
#
_entry.id   66523af8f5a3176fb66f21e0aa7d51a1
#
_cell.length_a   1.000
_cell.length_b   1.000
_cell.length_c   1.000
_cell.angle_alpha   90.00
_cell.angle_beta   90.00
_cell.angle_gamma   90.00
#
_symmetry.space_group_name_H-M   'P 1'
#
loop_
_entity.id
_entity.type
_entity.pdbx_description
1 polymer ?
#
loop_
_entity_poly.entity_id
_entity_poly.type
_entity_poly.pdbx_seq_one_letter_code
_entity_poly.pdbx_strand_id
1 'polypeptide(L)'
;MTLIKKFKAKPKISEVKKGEVYRYWIWKHEAVGTEIKKKERLGVIISTNGLNKWDKRFVIIPLTSKKLGEIYRYETRTFVDSKHGKALIDQIKTVDKKRLIEKLGQLTEKEMDAIHEKLFSIFDLWEYLKKRELV
;
A
#
# COMPACT_ATOMS: atom_id res chain seq x y z
N MET A 1 -18.18 1.08 -31.70
CA MET A 1 -17.96 2.23 -30.85
C MET A 1 -17.89 1.88 -29.38
N THR A 2 -18.88 1.21 -28.92
CA THR A 2 -18.93 0.75 -27.54
C THR A 2 -17.75 -0.17 -27.18
N LEU A 3 -17.28 -0.98 -28.12
CA LEU A 3 -16.17 -1.87 -27.87
C LEU A 3 -14.87 -1.09 -27.62
N ILE A 4 -14.65 -0.05 -28.41
CA ILE A 4 -13.49 0.82 -28.27
C ILE A 4 -13.54 1.54 -26.92
N LYS A 5 -14.74 1.97 -26.49
CA LYS A 5 -14.90 2.60 -25.19
C LYS A 5 -14.67 1.63 -24.04
N LYS A 6 -15.05 0.36 -24.19
CA LYS A 6 -14.80 -0.67 -23.17
C LYS A 6 -13.31 -0.94 -22.96
N PHE A 7 -12.54 -0.91 -24.03
CA PHE A 7 -11.11 -1.15 -23.99
C PHE A 7 -10.32 0.14 -23.97
N LYS A 8 -11.02 1.25 -24.03
CA LYS A 8 -10.36 2.53 -23.89
C LYS A 8 -9.65 2.56 -22.56
N ALA A 9 -8.44 2.92 -22.63
CA ALA A 9 -7.53 2.88 -21.53
C ALA A 9 -8.14 3.34 -20.22
N LYS A 10 -7.82 2.63 -19.16
CA LYS A 10 -7.93 3.12 -17.81
C LYS A 10 -7.46 4.56 -17.78
N PRO A 11 -8.11 5.41 -16.97
CA PRO A 11 -7.58 6.75 -16.77
C PRO A 11 -6.09 6.62 -16.49
N LYS A 12 -5.30 7.31 -17.26
CA LYS A 12 -3.86 7.28 -17.09
C LYS A 12 -3.55 7.72 -15.66
N ILE A 13 -2.96 6.83 -14.90
CA ILE A 13 -2.55 7.16 -13.55
C ILE A 13 -1.40 8.16 -13.68
N SER A 14 -1.64 9.36 -13.18
CA SER A 14 -0.64 10.40 -13.15
C SER A 14 0.44 10.06 -12.13
N GLU A 15 1.24 11.00 -11.75
CA GLU A 15 2.32 10.80 -10.79
C GLU A 15 1.82 10.17 -9.48
N VAL A 16 2.42 9.05 -9.13
CA VAL A 16 2.10 8.33 -7.89
C VAL A 16 2.90 8.95 -6.74
N LYS A 17 2.22 9.24 -5.64
CA LYS A 17 2.86 9.87 -4.47
C LYS A 17 2.77 9.02 -3.23
N LYS A 18 3.79 9.13 -2.39
CA LYS A 18 3.82 8.46 -1.10
C LYS A 18 2.59 8.85 -0.27
N GLY A 19 1.99 7.87 0.38
CA GLY A 19 0.78 8.07 1.19
C GLY A 19 -0.52 7.89 0.44
N GLU A 20 -0.47 7.88 -0.88
CA GLU A 20 -1.66 7.64 -1.68
C GLU A 20 -2.08 6.18 -1.62
N VAL A 21 -3.38 5.94 -1.63
CA VAL A 21 -3.96 4.59 -1.60
C VAL A 21 -4.51 4.25 -2.97
N TYR A 22 -4.11 3.09 -3.45
CA TYR A 22 -4.53 2.58 -4.75
C TYR A 22 -5.18 1.23 -4.62
N ARG A 23 -6.14 0.96 -5.51
CA ARG A 23 -6.59 -0.39 -5.78
C ARG A 23 -5.61 -0.98 -6.78
N TYR A 24 -5.20 -2.24 -6.57
CA TYR A 24 -4.23 -2.88 -7.46
C TYR A 24 -4.57 -4.35 -7.67
N TRP A 25 -4.12 -4.89 -8.81
CA TRP A 25 -4.32 -6.29 -9.16
C TRP A 25 -3.40 -7.20 -8.36
N ILE A 26 -3.98 -8.29 -7.82
CA ILE A 26 -3.22 -9.37 -7.21
C ILE A 26 -2.93 -10.39 -8.30
N TRP A 27 -1.68 -10.76 -8.43
CA TRP A 27 -1.34 -11.84 -9.34
C TRP A 27 -1.67 -13.18 -8.68
N LYS A 28 -2.13 -14.14 -9.51
CA LYS A 28 -2.60 -15.44 -9.05
C LYS A 28 -1.63 -16.14 -8.11
N HIS A 29 -0.33 -16.09 -8.42
CA HIS A 29 0.69 -16.76 -7.62
C HIS A 29 1.00 -16.08 -6.28
N GLU A 30 0.50 -14.87 -6.07
CA GLU A 30 0.66 -14.16 -4.80
C GLU A 30 -0.48 -14.45 -3.83
N ALA A 31 -1.59 -15.01 -4.35
CA ALA A 31 -2.76 -15.26 -3.54
C ALA A 31 -2.57 -16.52 -2.69
N VAL A 32 -3.03 -16.47 -1.45
CA VAL A 32 -2.93 -17.59 -0.51
C VAL A 32 -4.34 -17.92 -0.01
N GLY A 33 -4.71 -19.19 -0.10
CA GLY A 33 -6.00 -19.68 0.41
C GLY A 33 -7.18 -18.98 -0.24
N THR A 34 -8.11 -18.50 0.59
CA THR A 34 -9.34 -17.86 0.11
C THR A 34 -9.14 -16.51 -0.57
N GLU A 35 -7.96 -15.92 -0.44
CA GLU A 35 -7.66 -14.64 -1.07
C GLU A 35 -7.62 -14.74 -2.60
N ILE A 36 -7.45 -15.93 -3.11
CA ILE A 36 -7.48 -16.20 -4.56
C ILE A 36 -8.77 -15.68 -5.20
N LYS A 37 -9.86 -15.61 -4.44
CA LYS A 37 -11.15 -15.14 -4.95
C LYS A 37 -11.20 -13.64 -5.20
N LYS A 38 -10.32 -12.87 -4.57
CA LYS A 38 -10.26 -11.42 -4.76
C LYS A 38 -9.07 -11.08 -5.65
N LYS A 39 -9.37 -10.65 -6.87
CA LYS A 39 -8.34 -10.27 -7.83
C LYS A 39 -7.75 -8.89 -7.55
N GLU A 40 -8.34 -8.13 -6.65
CA GLU A 40 -7.94 -6.76 -6.34
C GLU A 40 -7.74 -6.56 -4.84
N ARG A 41 -6.79 -5.72 -4.49
CA ARG A 41 -6.57 -5.30 -3.11
C ARG A 41 -6.28 -3.81 -3.07
N LEU A 42 -6.37 -3.25 -1.87
CA LEU A 42 -5.96 -1.88 -1.61
C LEU A 42 -4.55 -1.88 -1.06
N GLY A 43 -3.81 -0.84 -1.36
CA GLY A 43 -2.48 -0.64 -0.81
C GLY A 43 -2.11 0.82 -0.72
N VAL A 44 -1.28 1.15 0.26
CA VAL A 44 -0.75 2.49 0.41
C VAL A 44 0.68 2.54 -0.12
N ILE A 45 0.99 3.59 -0.87
CA ILE A 45 2.34 3.81 -1.42
C ILE A 45 3.25 4.25 -0.29
N ILE A 46 4.33 3.52 -0.07
CA ILE A 46 5.31 3.77 0.98
C ILE A 46 6.64 4.30 0.42
N SER A 47 6.93 3.99 -0.84
CA SER A 47 8.16 4.46 -1.49
C SER A 47 8.18 5.98 -1.62
N THR A 48 9.38 6.54 -1.59
CA THR A 48 9.58 7.98 -1.69
C THR A 48 9.12 8.51 -3.04
N ASN A 49 8.75 9.79 -3.07
CA ASN A 49 8.33 10.43 -4.32
C ASN A 49 9.46 10.43 -5.35
N GLY A 50 10.71 10.43 -4.90
CA GLY A 50 11.86 10.30 -5.79
C GLY A 50 11.85 8.98 -6.56
N LEU A 51 11.66 7.87 -5.85
CA LEU A 51 11.53 6.56 -6.48
C LEU A 51 10.28 6.51 -7.35
N ASN A 52 9.15 6.99 -6.83
CA ASN A 52 7.87 6.92 -7.51
C ASN A 52 7.87 7.65 -8.86
N LYS A 53 8.66 8.72 -8.96
CA LYS A 53 8.74 9.53 -10.17
C LYS A 53 9.52 8.81 -11.28
N TRP A 54 10.59 8.15 -10.93
CA TRP A 54 11.54 7.60 -11.91
C TRP A 54 11.39 6.11 -12.16
N ASP A 55 10.80 5.37 -11.23
CA ASP A 55 10.66 3.93 -11.36
C ASP A 55 9.25 3.56 -11.83
N LYS A 56 9.17 2.39 -12.45
CA LYS A 56 7.88 1.79 -12.83
C LYS A 56 7.35 0.87 -11.73
N ARG A 57 8.03 0.79 -10.62
CA ARG A 57 7.67 -0.04 -9.47
C ARG A 57 7.54 0.85 -8.24
N PHE A 58 6.64 0.44 -7.37
CA PHE A 58 6.39 1.15 -6.12
C PHE A 58 6.42 0.16 -4.98
N VAL A 59 6.84 0.63 -3.81
CA VAL A 59 6.73 -0.16 -2.59
C VAL A 59 5.41 0.18 -1.94
N ILE A 60 4.60 -0.84 -1.67
CA ILE A 60 3.29 -0.67 -1.07
C ILE A 60 3.10 -1.53 0.16
N ILE A 61 2.16 -1.12 1.01
CA ILE A 61 1.69 -1.91 2.13
C ILE A 61 0.22 -2.20 1.90
N PRO A 62 -0.18 -3.49 1.86
CA PRO A 62 -1.59 -3.85 1.68
C PRO A 62 -2.47 -3.37 2.81
N LEU A 63 -3.69 -2.98 2.47
CA LEU A 63 -4.72 -2.64 3.43
C LEU A 63 -5.82 -3.71 3.38
N THR A 64 -6.44 -3.98 4.52
CA THR A 64 -7.54 -4.92 4.60
C THR A 64 -8.67 -4.34 5.45
N SER A 65 -9.89 -4.77 5.18
CA SER A 65 -11.05 -4.45 6.01
C SER A 65 -11.44 -5.62 6.92
N LYS A 66 -10.68 -6.70 6.87
CA LYS A 66 -10.97 -7.91 7.65
C LYS A 66 -10.33 -7.84 9.03
N LYS A 67 -11.01 -8.48 10.00
CA LYS A 67 -10.50 -8.63 11.38
C LYS A 67 -10.10 -7.31 12.04
N LEU A 68 -10.92 -6.30 11.89
CA LEU A 68 -10.64 -4.98 12.45
C LEU A 68 -10.75 -4.92 13.97
N GLY A 69 -11.37 -5.92 14.59
CA GLY A 69 -11.45 -6.03 16.05
C GLY A 69 -10.12 -6.39 16.69
N GLU A 70 -9.19 -6.91 15.93
CA GLU A 70 -7.86 -7.29 16.41
C GLU A 70 -6.80 -6.57 15.59
N ILE A 71 -5.94 -5.79 16.25
CA ILE A 71 -4.82 -5.12 15.61
C ILE A 71 -3.55 -5.77 16.15
N TYR A 72 -2.90 -6.56 15.29
CA TYR A 72 -1.68 -7.25 15.65
C TYR A 72 -0.49 -6.30 15.68
N ARG A 73 0.65 -6.80 16.14
CA ARG A 73 1.85 -6.00 16.41
C ARG A 73 2.30 -5.14 15.22
N TYR A 74 2.25 -5.71 14.01
CA TYR A 74 2.70 -5.00 12.80
C TYR A 74 1.54 -4.58 11.93
N GLU A 75 0.47 -4.13 12.59
CA GLU A 75 -0.70 -3.58 11.92
C GLU A 75 -1.04 -2.22 12.50
N THR A 76 -1.67 -1.37 11.73
CA THR A 76 -2.16 -0.09 12.22
C THR A 76 -3.44 0.29 11.49
N ARG A 77 -4.35 0.94 12.21
CA ARG A 77 -5.64 1.31 11.68
C ARG A 77 -5.53 2.38 10.61
N THR A 78 -6.40 2.29 9.62
CA THR A 78 -6.50 3.27 8.54
C THR A 78 -7.95 3.63 8.28
N PHE A 79 -8.15 4.84 7.74
CA PHE A 79 -9.46 5.26 7.26
C PHE A 79 -9.27 6.02 5.96
N VAL A 80 -9.77 5.47 4.87
CA VAL A 80 -9.64 6.07 3.56
C VAL A 80 -10.82 5.68 2.70
N ASP A 81 -11.25 6.56 1.82
CA ASP A 81 -12.40 6.34 0.95
C ASP A 81 -13.64 5.95 1.77
N SER A 82 -13.85 6.63 2.90
CA SER A 82 -14.97 6.41 3.84
C SER A 82 -15.04 5.00 4.42
N LYS A 83 -13.93 4.27 4.43
CA LYS A 83 -13.88 2.90 4.94
C LYS A 83 -12.79 2.74 5.98
N HIS A 84 -13.14 2.06 7.07
CA HIS A 84 -12.17 1.63 8.06
C HIS A 84 -11.42 0.41 7.55
N GLY A 85 -10.14 0.37 7.86
CA GLY A 85 -9.29 -0.74 7.51
C GLY A 85 -8.08 -0.78 8.42
N LYS A 86 -7.12 -1.63 8.04
CA LYS A 86 -5.82 -1.67 8.70
C LYS A 86 -4.72 -1.99 7.70
N ALA A 87 -3.56 -1.42 7.93
CA ALA A 87 -2.38 -1.67 7.11
C ALA A 87 -1.63 -2.88 7.64
N LEU A 88 -1.25 -3.77 6.74
CA LEU A 88 -0.53 -5.00 7.06
C LEU A 88 0.95 -4.77 6.76
N ILE A 89 1.66 -4.15 7.71
CA ILE A 89 3.02 -3.67 7.47
C ILE A 89 3.99 -4.82 7.15
N ASP A 90 3.81 -5.98 7.77
CA ASP A 90 4.66 -7.14 7.50
C ASP A 90 4.46 -7.75 6.10
N GLN A 91 3.44 -7.30 5.38
CA GLN A 91 3.20 -7.73 4.00
C GLN A 91 3.67 -6.71 2.97
N ILE A 92 4.53 -5.81 3.37
CA ILE A 92 5.14 -4.82 2.47
C ILE A 92 5.73 -5.53 1.24
N LYS A 93 5.47 -4.96 0.07
CA LYS A 93 5.92 -5.56 -1.18
C LYS A 93 6.09 -4.51 -2.27
N THR A 94 6.71 -4.93 -3.37
CA THR A 94 6.88 -4.12 -4.55
C THR A 94 5.83 -4.50 -5.59
N VAL A 95 5.22 -3.52 -6.23
CA VAL A 95 4.28 -3.76 -7.32
C VAL A 95 4.66 -2.90 -8.53
N ASP A 96 4.42 -3.46 -9.72
CA ASP A 96 4.62 -2.75 -10.97
C ASP A 96 3.47 -1.76 -11.19
N LYS A 97 3.77 -0.63 -11.80
CA LYS A 97 2.79 0.40 -12.13
C LYS A 97 1.60 -0.15 -12.92
N LYS A 98 1.84 -1.13 -13.77
CA LYS A 98 0.79 -1.78 -14.57
C LYS A 98 -0.29 -2.42 -13.72
N ARG A 99 0.00 -2.76 -12.47
CA ARG A 99 -0.95 -3.39 -11.56
C ARG A 99 -1.86 -2.39 -10.87
N LEU A 100 -1.52 -1.11 -10.90
CA LEU A 100 -2.36 -0.09 -10.27
C LEU A 100 -3.62 0.15 -11.10
N ILE A 101 -4.77 0.18 -10.43
CA ILE A 101 -6.07 0.34 -11.09
C ILE A 101 -6.56 1.77 -10.97
N GLU A 102 -6.69 2.26 -9.74
CA GLU A 102 -7.17 3.63 -9.50
C GLU A 102 -6.74 4.12 -8.13
N LYS A 103 -6.59 5.43 -8.01
CA LYS A 103 -6.35 6.09 -6.74
C LYS A 103 -7.67 6.23 -5.99
N LEU A 104 -7.70 5.83 -4.72
CA LEU A 104 -8.89 5.90 -3.88
C LEU A 104 -8.83 7.03 -2.86
N GLY A 105 -7.65 7.54 -2.56
CA GLY A 105 -7.49 8.59 -1.56
C GLY A 105 -6.05 8.64 -1.08
N GLN A 106 -5.88 9.15 0.13
CA GLN A 106 -4.55 9.19 0.73
C GLN A 106 -4.69 9.13 2.25
N LEU A 107 -3.72 8.53 2.89
CA LEU A 107 -3.68 8.45 4.35
C LEU A 107 -3.25 9.78 4.93
N THR A 108 -3.69 10.05 6.15
CA THR A 108 -3.28 11.25 6.88
C THR A 108 -1.83 11.13 7.32
N GLU A 109 -1.22 12.25 7.67
CA GLU A 109 0.13 12.27 8.21
C GLU A 109 0.23 11.41 9.46
N LYS A 110 -0.78 11.46 10.33
CA LYS A 110 -0.83 10.65 11.54
C LYS A 110 -0.84 9.16 11.24
N GLU A 111 -1.61 8.74 10.25
CA GLU A 111 -1.64 7.34 9.83
C GLU A 111 -0.30 6.91 9.22
N MET A 112 0.31 7.78 8.43
CA MET A 112 1.63 7.50 7.86
C MET A 112 2.71 7.41 8.92
N ASP A 113 2.65 8.27 9.94
CA ASP A 113 3.59 8.21 11.07
C ASP A 113 3.49 6.88 11.81
N ALA A 114 2.27 6.42 12.05
CA ALA A 114 2.05 5.12 12.70
C ALA A 114 2.63 3.97 11.87
N ILE A 115 2.49 4.04 10.55
CA ILE A 115 3.07 3.04 9.64
C ILE A 115 4.59 3.09 9.71
N HIS A 116 5.19 4.27 9.69
CA HIS A 116 6.64 4.41 9.77
C HIS A 116 7.20 3.84 11.06
N GLU A 117 6.53 4.05 12.18
CA GLU A 117 6.94 3.46 13.45
C GLU A 117 6.98 1.94 13.38
N LYS A 118 5.98 1.33 12.77
CA LYS A 118 5.95 -0.13 12.61
C LYS A 118 7.05 -0.61 11.67
N LEU A 119 7.36 0.15 10.63
CA LEU A 119 8.47 -0.18 9.73
C LEU A 119 9.80 -0.13 10.45
N PHE A 120 10.01 0.87 11.29
CA PHE A 120 11.22 0.95 12.10
C PHE A 120 11.37 -0.27 13.00
N SER A 121 10.26 -0.74 13.58
CA SER A 121 10.26 -1.93 14.42
C SER A 121 10.54 -3.21 13.64
N ILE A 122 9.87 -3.38 12.51
CA ILE A 122 10.00 -4.58 11.67
C ILE A 122 11.41 -4.76 11.13
N PHE A 123 12.08 -3.66 10.76
CA PHE A 123 13.43 -3.68 10.21
C PHE A 123 14.51 -3.41 11.26
N ASP A 124 14.11 -3.33 12.53
CA ASP A 124 15.02 -3.10 13.63
C ASP A 124 15.85 -1.81 13.48
N LEU A 125 15.22 -0.79 12.91
CA LEU A 125 15.90 0.47 12.63
C LEU A 125 16.18 1.30 13.89
N TRP A 126 15.37 1.14 14.93
CA TRP A 126 15.63 1.81 16.21
C TRP A 126 16.98 1.40 16.78
N GLU A 127 17.28 0.09 16.73
CA GLU A 127 18.56 -0.43 17.20
C GLU A 127 19.71 0.09 16.36
N TYR A 128 19.52 0.14 15.04
CA TYR A 128 20.49 0.70 14.11
C TYR A 128 20.82 2.16 14.47
N LEU A 129 19.80 2.96 14.75
CA LEU A 129 19.99 4.38 15.09
C LEU A 129 20.67 4.56 16.45
N LYS A 130 20.31 3.74 17.43
CA LYS A 130 20.94 3.75 18.77
C LYS A 130 22.43 3.48 18.68
N LYS A 131 22.82 2.49 17.90
CA LYS A 131 24.25 2.15 17.73
C LYS A 131 25.05 3.30 17.14
N ARG A 132 24.40 4.19 16.44
CA ARG A 132 25.05 5.36 15.82
C ARG A 132 24.79 6.65 16.60
N GLU A 133 24.22 6.53 17.78
CA GLU A 133 23.92 7.68 18.65
C GLU A 133 23.08 8.75 17.95
N LEU A 134 22.17 8.32 17.10
CA LEU A 134 21.29 9.22 16.34
C LEU A 134 19.92 9.41 17.02
N VAL A 135 19.66 8.69 18.07
CA VAL A 135 18.44 8.82 18.88
C VAL A 135 18.77 8.60 20.34
#